data_05772bc91aa78ae44862a3d6cc612182
#
_entry.id   05772bc91aa78ae44862a3d6cc612182
#
_cell.length_a   1.000
_cell.length_b   1.000
_cell.length_c   1.000
_cell.angle_alpha   90.00
_cell.angle_beta   90.00
_cell.angle_gamma   90.00
#
_symmetry.space_group_name_H-M   'P 1'
#
loop_
_entity.id
_entity.type
_entity.pdbx_description
1 polymer ?
#
loop_
_entity_poly.entity_id
_entity_poly.type
_entity_poly.pdbx_seq_one_letter_code
_entity_poly.pdbx_strand_id
1 'polypeptide(L)'
;MSKIIGIDLGTTNSCVAVMEGKEAKVIANPEGNRTTPSVVAFKNGERIVGDAAKRQLITNKNTVYSVKRLMGTDKKVELEGKQYTPQEVSAMILSYLKDYAEAYLGEKVDKAVITVPAYFNDAQRQATKDAGKIAGLEVERIINEPTASALAFGLDKDQNTEHKILVYDLGGGTFDVSILDIADGTFEVLSTAGDTHLGGDDFDEKIIDWLADNFKKEHNIDLKADKMALQRLKEASEKAKKDLSGTVQTQISLPFISAGPEGPLHLEATLTRAQFDAMTKDLVDRTMVPVKNALRDAGLNASDLDQVLLVGGSTRIPAVQEAVKRELGKEPNKSVNPDECVALGAAIQGGVISGDVKDVLLLDVT
;
A
#
# COMPACT_ATOMS: atom_id res chain seq x y z
N MET A 1 4.78 -28.40 -12.04
CA MET A 1 4.84 -27.04 -12.60
C MET A 1 5.25 -26.08 -11.49
N SER A 2 6.14 -25.11 -11.77
CA SER A 2 6.51 -24.10 -10.77
C SER A 2 5.31 -23.23 -10.44
N LYS A 3 5.20 -22.82 -9.17
CA LYS A 3 4.12 -21.97 -8.71
C LYS A 3 4.29 -20.55 -9.23
N ILE A 4 3.17 -19.89 -9.53
CA ILE A 4 3.14 -18.48 -9.93
C ILE A 4 2.75 -17.69 -8.68
N ILE A 5 3.62 -16.78 -8.23
CA ILE A 5 3.32 -15.92 -7.10
C ILE A 5 2.60 -14.65 -7.57
N GLY A 6 1.70 -14.14 -6.74
CA GLY A 6 1.05 -12.87 -6.95
C GLY A 6 1.74 -11.80 -6.11
N ILE A 7 2.09 -10.68 -6.73
CA ILE A 7 2.81 -9.60 -6.08
C ILE A 7 2.04 -8.28 -6.22
N ASP A 8 1.76 -7.68 -5.08
CA ASP A 8 1.41 -6.27 -4.98
C ASP A 8 2.70 -5.49 -4.75
N LEU A 9 3.21 -4.86 -5.80
CA LEU A 9 4.37 -3.98 -5.72
C LEU A 9 3.87 -2.56 -5.42
N GLY A 10 3.56 -2.30 -4.15
CA GLY A 10 2.97 -1.03 -3.73
C GLY A 10 3.99 0.10 -3.58
N THR A 11 3.53 1.33 -3.60
CA THR A 11 4.37 2.52 -3.40
C THR A 11 5.01 2.51 -2.02
N THR A 12 4.24 2.19 -1.00
CA THR A 12 4.68 2.22 0.41
C THR A 12 4.96 0.83 0.95
N ASN A 13 4.08 -0.13 0.66
CA ASN A 13 4.19 -1.51 1.10
C ASN A 13 3.97 -2.47 -0.05
N SER A 14 4.65 -3.59 -0.01
CA SER A 14 4.50 -4.69 -0.97
C SER A 14 3.98 -5.94 -0.25
N CYS A 15 3.37 -6.82 -1.00
CA CYS A 15 2.79 -8.05 -0.46
C CYS A 15 2.92 -9.16 -1.50
N VAL A 16 3.16 -10.37 -1.06
CA VAL A 16 3.24 -11.54 -1.93
C VAL A 16 2.30 -12.63 -1.43
N ALA A 17 1.60 -13.25 -2.36
CA ALA A 17 0.65 -14.32 -2.09
C ALA A 17 0.82 -15.45 -3.12
N VAL A 18 0.28 -16.62 -2.78
CA VAL A 18 0.34 -17.80 -3.64
C VAL A 18 -0.93 -18.63 -3.44
N MET A 19 -1.33 -19.36 -4.48
CA MET A 19 -2.40 -20.34 -4.34
C MET A 19 -1.92 -21.57 -3.59
N GLU A 20 -2.63 -21.93 -2.54
CA GLU A 20 -2.48 -23.21 -1.84
C GLU A 20 -3.82 -23.96 -1.94
N GLY A 21 -3.86 -24.96 -2.80
CA GLY A 21 -5.13 -25.59 -3.16
C GLY A 21 -6.05 -24.61 -3.87
N LYS A 22 -7.22 -24.36 -3.32
CA LYS A 22 -8.24 -23.46 -3.89
C LYS A 22 -8.23 -22.06 -3.27
N GLU A 23 -7.33 -21.81 -2.33
CA GLU A 23 -7.26 -20.53 -1.59
C GLU A 23 -5.97 -19.80 -1.89
N ALA A 24 -6.07 -18.49 -2.07
CA ALA A 24 -4.92 -17.61 -2.09
C ALA A 24 -4.48 -17.30 -0.67
N LYS A 25 -3.18 -17.39 -0.40
CA LYS A 25 -2.60 -17.13 0.92
C LYS A 25 -1.44 -16.16 0.83
N VAL A 26 -1.41 -15.20 1.72
CA VAL A 26 -0.29 -14.27 1.87
C VAL A 26 0.89 -14.99 2.52
N ILE A 27 2.08 -14.73 2.00
CA ILE A 27 3.33 -15.24 2.56
C ILE A 27 3.91 -14.16 3.46
N ALA A 28 4.17 -14.51 4.74
CA ALA A 28 4.80 -13.60 5.69
C ALA A 28 6.29 -13.43 5.38
N ASN A 29 6.81 -12.23 5.65
CA ASN A 29 8.23 -11.97 5.47
C ASN A 29 9.08 -12.56 6.62
N PRO A 30 10.42 -12.51 6.54
CA PRO A 30 11.29 -13.08 7.59
C PRO A 30 11.08 -12.49 8.98
N GLU A 31 10.51 -11.31 9.10
CA GLU A 31 10.18 -10.70 10.39
C GLU A 31 8.75 -11.05 10.88
N GLY A 32 8.05 -11.90 10.15
CA GLY A 32 6.69 -12.35 10.49
C GLY A 32 5.58 -11.41 10.05
N ASN A 33 5.90 -10.36 9.31
CA ASN A 33 4.89 -9.41 8.80
C ASN A 33 4.33 -9.88 7.47
N ARG A 34 3.05 -9.64 7.27
CA ARG A 34 2.34 -10.05 6.04
C ARG A 34 2.51 -9.06 4.89
N THR A 35 2.90 -7.85 5.20
CA THR A 35 3.33 -6.85 4.21
C THR A 35 4.77 -6.45 4.47
N THR A 36 5.45 -6.00 3.41
CA THR A 36 6.86 -5.60 3.46
C THR A 36 6.99 -4.17 2.99
N PRO A 37 7.59 -3.27 3.78
CA PRO A 37 7.83 -1.91 3.33
C PRO A 37 8.63 -1.87 2.02
N SER A 38 8.18 -1.06 1.07
CA SER A 38 8.85 -0.86 -0.22
C SER A 38 10.02 0.12 -0.06
N VAL A 39 10.95 -0.25 0.81
CA VAL A 39 12.10 0.56 1.22
C VAL A 39 13.37 -0.24 1.02
N VAL A 40 14.39 0.41 0.43
CA VAL A 40 15.71 -0.18 0.22
C VAL A 40 16.76 0.75 0.83
N ALA A 41 17.69 0.19 1.58
CA ALA A 41 18.80 0.90 2.17
C ALA A 41 20.12 0.19 1.86
N PHE A 42 21.19 0.97 1.80
CA PHE A 42 22.55 0.44 1.72
C PHE A 42 23.35 0.94 2.91
N LYS A 43 24.08 0.04 3.54
CA LYS A 43 24.95 0.35 4.67
C LYS A 43 26.17 -0.54 4.61
N ASN A 44 27.35 0.08 4.52
CA ASN A 44 28.64 -0.63 4.43
C ASN A 44 28.69 -1.66 3.29
N GLY A 45 28.12 -1.31 2.14
CA GLY A 45 28.06 -2.18 0.97
C GLY A 45 26.97 -3.26 1.03
N GLU A 46 26.24 -3.36 2.14
CA GLU A 46 25.17 -4.33 2.31
C GLU A 46 23.81 -3.73 1.94
N ARG A 47 23.05 -4.47 1.13
CA ARG A 47 21.69 -4.11 0.75
C ARG A 47 20.69 -4.61 1.78
N ILE A 48 19.82 -3.70 2.23
CA ILE A 48 18.81 -3.96 3.24
C ILE A 48 17.45 -3.60 2.61
N VAL A 49 16.45 -4.49 2.73
CA VAL A 49 15.12 -4.29 2.16
C VAL A 49 14.05 -4.53 3.22
N GLY A 50 12.96 -3.78 3.15
CA GLY A 50 11.78 -4.00 3.97
C GLY A 50 11.82 -3.32 5.32
N ASP A 51 11.41 -4.03 6.35
CA ASP A 51 11.25 -3.48 7.71
C ASP A 51 12.54 -2.89 8.26
N ALA A 52 13.65 -3.58 8.10
CA ALA A 52 14.97 -3.11 8.56
C ALA A 52 15.41 -1.83 7.84
N ALA A 53 15.11 -1.71 6.55
CA ALA A 53 15.39 -0.49 5.79
C ALA A 53 14.48 0.66 6.24
N LYS A 54 13.21 0.40 6.50
CA LYS A 54 12.26 1.41 6.98
C LYS A 54 12.69 1.99 8.32
N ARG A 55 13.24 1.19 9.22
CA ARG A 55 13.71 1.64 10.53
C ARG A 55 14.86 2.64 10.47
N GLN A 56 15.54 2.75 9.35
CA GLN A 56 16.65 3.70 9.16
C GLN A 56 16.37 4.74 8.06
N LEU A 57 15.10 4.92 7.72
CA LEU A 57 14.66 5.75 6.60
C LEU A 57 15.11 7.22 6.75
N ILE A 58 15.09 7.76 7.95
CA ILE A 58 15.50 9.15 8.25
C ILE A 58 16.99 9.23 8.61
N THR A 59 17.50 8.24 9.34
CA THR A 59 18.86 8.26 9.88
C THR A 59 19.93 7.83 8.87
N ASN A 60 19.57 7.04 7.85
CA ASN A 60 20.49 6.63 6.79
C ASN A 60 20.13 7.32 5.47
N LYS A 61 21.02 8.22 5.02
CA LYS A 61 20.82 8.95 3.76
C LYS A 61 20.80 8.05 2.52
N ASN A 62 21.38 6.85 2.60
CA ASN A 62 21.38 5.86 1.52
C ASN A 62 20.16 4.93 1.61
N THR A 63 18.99 5.52 1.84
CA THR A 63 17.71 4.84 1.91
C THR A 63 16.76 5.46 0.89
N VAL A 64 16.09 4.61 0.11
CA VAL A 64 15.10 5.04 -0.88
C VAL A 64 13.75 4.39 -0.58
N TYR A 65 12.71 5.18 -0.75
CA TYR A 65 11.32 4.76 -0.61
C TYR A 65 10.47 5.39 -1.72
N SER A 66 9.27 4.87 -1.91
CA SER A 66 8.33 5.38 -2.93
C SER A 66 8.92 5.43 -4.34
N VAL A 67 9.82 4.51 -4.68
CA VAL A 67 10.48 4.45 -5.98
C VAL A 67 9.48 4.19 -7.11
N LYS A 68 8.34 3.59 -6.81
CA LYS A 68 7.25 3.36 -7.79
C LYS A 68 6.82 4.64 -8.49
N ARG A 69 6.92 5.79 -7.81
CA ARG A 69 6.61 7.11 -8.42
C ARG A 69 7.53 7.50 -9.55
N LEU A 70 8.71 6.87 -9.63
CA LEU A 70 9.71 7.14 -10.67
C LEU A 70 9.64 6.15 -11.84
N MET A 71 8.80 5.11 -11.74
CA MET A 71 8.67 4.11 -12.80
C MET A 71 8.22 4.74 -14.11
N GLY A 72 8.86 4.32 -15.21
CA GLY A 72 8.60 4.88 -16.52
C GLY A 72 9.33 6.20 -16.81
N THR A 73 10.14 6.71 -15.86
CA THR A 73 10.97 7.89 -16.04
C THR A 73 12.43 7.52 -16.19
N ASP A 74 13.27 8.48 -16.61
CA ASP A 74 14.73 8.34 -16.73
C ASP A 74 15.48 8.80 -15.46
N LYS A 75 14.75 9.14 -14.40
CA LYS A 75 15.35 9.54 -13.12
C LYS A 75 16.06 8.37 -12.48
N LYS A 76 17.21 8.67 -11.86
CA LYS A 76 18.00 7.67 -11.14
C LYS A 76 18.08 8.00 -9.67
N VAL A 77 18.31 6.97 -8.87
CA VAL A 77 18.50 7.05 -7.42
C VAL A 77 19.95 6.75 -7.10
N GLU A 78 20.57 7.56 -6.27
CA GLU A 78 21.95 7.35 -5.82
C GLU A 78 21.95 6.67 -4.44
N LEU A 79 22.66 5.53 -4.35
CA LEU A 79 22.83 4.77 -3.11
C LEU A 79 24.31 4.39 -2.99
N GLU A 80 24.97 4.86 -1.96
CA GLU A 80 26.42 4.67 -1.71
C GLU A 80 27.27 4.98 -2.95
N GLY A 81 27.00 6.10 -3.62
CA GLY A 81 27.78 6.56 -4.77
C GLY A 81 27.46 5.88 -6.10
N LYS A 82 26.57 4.91 -6.13
CA LYS A 82 26.09 4.26 -7.37
C LYS A 82 24.73 4.76 -7.79
N GLN A 83 24.53 4.86 -9.09
CA GLN A 83 23.27 5.27 -9.70
C GLN A 83 22.44 4.04 -10.07
N TYR A 84 21.19 4.02 -9.65
CA TYR A 84 20.25 2.94 -9.93
C TYR A 84 19.00 3.48 -10.63
N THR A 85 18.51 2.74 -11.61
CA THR A 85 17.21 3.04 -12.24
C THR A 85 16.07 2.67 -11.27
N PRO A 86 14.87 3.25 -11.44
CA PRO A 86 13.71 2.83 -10.66
C PRO A 86 13.41 1.33 -10.79
N GLN A 87 13.61 0.76 -11.99
CA GLN A 87 13.46 -0.67 -12.25
C GLN A 87 14.44 -1.51 -11.42
N GLU A 88 15.70 -1.08 -11.32
CA GLU A 88 16.71 -1.77 -10.53
C GLU A 88 16.38 -1.76 -9.03
N VAL A 89 15.91 -0.62 -8.51
CA VAL A 89 15.49 -0.53 -7.09
C VAL A 89 14.24 -1.38 -6.85
N SER A 90 13.26 -1.31 -7.73
CA SER A 90 12.07 -2.15 -7.65
C SER A 90 12.42 -3.64 -7.71
N ALA A 91 13.41 -4.00 -8.52
CA ALA A 91 13.92 -5.38 -8.61
C ALA A 91 14.55 -5.86 -7.29
N MET A 92 15.17 -4.96 -6.53
CA MET A 92 15.70 -5.30 -5.19
C MET A 92 14.57 -5.69 -4.24
N ILE A 93 13.45 -4.96 -4.30
CA ILE A 93 12.25 -5.29 -3.51
C ILE A 93 11.68 -6.63 -3.98
N LEU A 94 11.50 -6.80 -5.29
CA LEU A 94 10.99 -8.04 -5.86
C LEU A 94 11.86 -9.26 -5.54
N SER A 95 13.18 -9.09 -5.57
CA SER A 95 14.12 -10.16 -5.19
C SER A 95 13.94 -10.58 -3.74
N TYR A 96 13.74 -9.63 -2.85
CA TYR A 96 13.48 -9.91 -1.44
C TYR A 96 12.18 -10.69 -1.25
N LEU A 97 11.10 -10.28 -1.93
CA LEU A 97 9.82 -10.98 -1.90
C LEU A 97 9.95 -12.40 -2.46
N LYS A 98 10.65 -12.55 -3.58
CA LYS A 98 10.93 -13.84 -4.22
C LYS A 98 11.68 -14.77 -3.27
N ASP A 99 12.73 -14.27 -2.61
CA ASP A 99 13.58 -15.06 -1.72
C ASP A 99 12.78 -15.63 -0.55
N TYR A 100 11.96 -14.85 0.13
CA TYR A 100 11.20 -15.39 1.24
C TYR A 100 9.98 -16.22 0.79
N ALA A 101 9.46 -15.97 -0.42
CA ALA A 101 8.47 -16.85 -1.03
C ALA A 101 9.06 -18.25 -1.31
N GLU A 102 10.27 -18.30 -1.85
CA GLU A 102 11.00 -19.56 -2.07
C GLU A 102 11.27 -20.29 -0.76
N ALA A 103 11.68 -19.58 0.28
CA ALA A 103 11.89 -20.16 1.60
C ALA A 103 10.62 -20.78 2.18
N TYR A 104 9.50 -20.09 2.04
CA TYR A 104 8.19 -20.59 2.49
C TYR A 104 7.72 -21.81 1.72
N LEU A 105 7.85 -21.78 0.38
CA LEU A 105 7.38 -22.87 -0.48
C LEU A 105 8.34 -24.07 -0.53
N GLY A 106 9.60 -23.89 -0.15
CA GLY A 106 10.62 -24.94 -0.23
C GLY A 106 11.01 -25.28 -1.67
N GLU A 107 10.74 -24.40 -2.63
CA GLU A 107 11.09 -24.57 -4.03
C GLU A 107 11.42 -23.23 -4.68
N LYS A 108 12.08 -23.28 -5.84
CA LYS A 108 12.37 -22.06 -6.61
C LYS A 108 11.11 -21.49 -7.23
N VAL A 109 11.03 -20.16 -7.24
CA VAL A 109 9.95 -19.40 -7.88
C VAL A 109 10.55 -18.57 -9.01
N ASP A 110 10.07 -18.79 -10.22
CA ASP A 110 10.55 -18.11 -11.43
C ASP A 110 9.46 -17.34 -12.16
N LYS A 111 8.21 -17.41 -11.69
CA LYS A 111 7.05 -16.77 -12.35
C LYS A 111 6.22 -15.96 -11.38
N ALA A 112 5.72 -14.82 -11.87
CA ALA A 112 4.88 -13.94 -11.07
C ALA A 112 3.81 -13.22 -11.90
N VAL A 113 2.72 -12.87 -11.24
CA VAL A 113 1.78 -11.83 -11.67
C VAL A 113 2.05 -10.62 -10.80
N ILE A 114 2.27 -9.47 -11.41
CA ILE A 114 2.56 -8.22 -10.70
C ILE A 114 1.45 -7.20 -11.00
N THR A 115 1.03 -6.47 -10.00
CA THR A 115 -0.03 -5.48 -10.13
C THR A 115 0.51 -4.08 -10.37
N VAL A 116 -0.29 -3.27 -11.07
CA VAL A 116 -0.03 -1.86 -11.32
C VAL A 116 -1.31 -1.05 -11.15
N PRO A 117 -1.21 0.25 -10.82
CA PRO A 117 -2.38 1.12 -10.85
C PRO A 117 -3.02 1.13 -12.24
N ALA A 118 -4.34 1.24 -12.29
CA ALA A 118 -5.08 1.21 -13.56
C ALA A 118 -4.68 2.36 -14.51
N TYR A 119 -4.22 3.48 -13.96
CA TYR A 119 -3.77 4.65 -14.75
C TYR A 119 -2.35 4.52 -15.31
N PHE A 120 -1.58 3.49 -14.95
CA PHE A 120 -0.22 3.32 -15.49
C PHE A 120 -0.26 3.25 -17.02
N ASN A 121 0.62 4.03 -17.66
CA ASN A 121 0.83 3.99 -19.11
C ASN A 121 1.74 2.82 -19.52
N ASP A 122 1.94 2.65 -20.81
CA ASP A 122 2.75 1.55 -21.35
C ASP A 122 4.20 1.59 -20.86
N ALA A 123 4.80 2.78 -20.74
CA ALA A 123 6.18 2.93 -20.24
C ALA A 123 6.29 2.46 -18.77
N GLN A 124 5.33 2.80 -17.93
CA GLN A 124 5.29 2.40 -16.52
C GLN A 124 5.03 0.88 -16.39
N ARG A 125 4.17 0.33 -17.20
CA ARG A 125 3.89 -1.12 -17.25
C ARG A 125 5.12 -1.90 -17.72
N GLN A 126 5.80 -1.41 -18.75
CA GLN A 126 7.03 -2.02 -19.24
C GLN A 126 8.14 -1.96 -18.19
N ALA A 127 8.29 -0.83 -17.49
CA ALA A 127 9.26 -0.69 -16.41
C ALA A 127 9.01 -1.70 -15.28
N THR A 128 7.75 -1.99 -14.98
CA THR A 128 7.37 -3.00 -13.97
C THR A 128 7.76 -4.41 -14.44
N LYS A 129 7.52 -4.74 -15.71
CA LYS A 129 7.97 -6.02 -16.31
C LYS A 129 9.50 -6.15 -16.27
N ASP A 130 10.20 -5.06 -16.60
CA ASP A 130 11.67 -5.04 -16.57
C ASP A 130 12.21 -5.27 -15.16
N ALA A 131 11.59 -4.67 -14.16
CA ALA A 131 11.93 -4.89 -12.76
C ALA A 131 11.79 -6.37 -12.37
N GLY A 132 10.70 -7.01 -12.79
CA GLY A 132 10.49 -8.43 -12.57
C GLY A 132 11.59 -9.28 -13.22
N LYS A 133 11.95 -8.97 -14.46
CA LYS A 133 13.01 -9.67 -15.19
C LYS A 133 14.38 -9.52 -14.51
N ILE A 134 14.71 -8.32 -14.06
CA ILE A 134 15.97 -8.06 -13.33
C ILE A 134 16.01 -8.89 -12.03
N ALA A 135 14.87 -9.06 -11.38
CA ALA A 135 14.76 -9.88 -10.15
C ALA A 135 14.77 -11.39 -10.42
N GLY A 136 14.83 -11.81 -11.67
CA GLY A 136 14.80 -13.24 -12.05
C GLY A 136 13.40 -13.84 -12.12
N LEU A 137 12.40 -13.00 -12.36
CA LEU A 137 11.00 -13.43 -12.50
C LEU A 137 10.53 -13.26 -13.94
N GLU A 138 9.91 -14.30 -14.47
CA GLU A 138 9.11 -14.21 -15.69
C GLU A 138 7.75 -13.63 -15.29
N VAL A 139 7.46 -12.41 -15.74
CA VAL A 139 6.18 -11.75 -15.45
C VAL A 139 5.14 -12.26 -16.42
N GLU A 140 4.33 -13.20 -15.97
CA GLU A 140 3.30 -13.85 -16.80
C GLU A 140 2.20 -12.87 -17.18
N ARG A 141 1.87 -11.93 -16.28
CA ARG A 141 0.89 -10.90 -16.54
C ARG A 141 1.09 -9.70 -15.62
N ILE A 142 0.81 -8.52 -16.14
CA ILE A 142 0.57 -7.30 -15.37
C ILE A 142 -0.95 -7.15 -15.27
N ILE A 143 -1.46 -6.99 -14.05
CA ILE A 143 -2.89 -6.83 -13.80
C ILE A 143 -3.14 -5.51 -13.06
N ASN A 144 -4.25 -4.85 -13.36
CA ASN A 144 -4.63 -3.63 -12.68
C ASN A 144 -4.98 -3.90 -11.20
N GLU A 145 -4.53 -3.04 -10.30
CA GLU A 145 -4.77 -3.18 -8.86
C GLU A 145 -6.26 -3.27 -8.50
N PRO A 146 -7.15 -2.44 -9.06
CA PRO A 146 -8.57 -2.57 -8.75
C PRO A 146 -9.19 -3.87 -9.27
N THR A 147 -8.72 -4.38 -10.41
CA THR A 147 -9.16 -5.68 -10.93
C THR A 147 -8.73 -6.81 -10.00
N ALA A 148 -7.48 -6.80 -9.55
CA ALA A 148 -6.98 -7.77 -8.57
C ALA A 148 -7.81 -7.74 -7.29
N SER A 149 -8.13 -6.54 -6.80
CA SER A 149 -8.98 -6.38 -5.61
C SER A 149 -10.36 -7.00 -5.82
N ALA A 150 -11.00 -6.73 -6.95
CA ALA A 150 -12.32 -7.31 -7.27
C ALA A 150 -12.28 -8.84 -7.29
N LEU A 151 -11.20 -9.43 -7.79
CA LEU A 151 -10.99 -10.88 -7.74
C LEU A 151 -10.91 -11.41 -6.32
N ALA A 152 -10.14 -10.73 -5.46
CA ALA A 152 -9.98 -11.14 -4.07
C ALA A 152 -11.31 -11.08 -3.30
N PHE A 153 -12.19 -10.16 -3.64
CA PHE A 153 -13.55 -10.08 -3.08
C PHE A 153 -14.53 -11.09 -3.71
N GLY A 154 -14.09 -11.87 -4.71
CA GLY A 154 -14.92 -12.91 -5.32
C GLY A 154 -15.97 -12.42 -6.28
N LEU A 155 -15.82 -11.21 -6.82
CA LEU A 155 -16.84 -10.57 -7.68
C LEU A 155 -16.89 -11.12 -9.11
N ASP A 156 -15.93 -11.97 -9.48
CA ASP A 156 -15.91 -12.71 -10.73
C ASP A 156 -16.89 -13.89 -10.76
N LYS A 157 -17.36 -14.32 -9.59
CA LYS A 157 -18.13 -15.58 -9.46
C LYS A 157 -19.59 -15.47 -9.88
N ASP A 158 -20.12 -14.27 -9.95
CA ASP A 158 -21.47 -14.04 -10.45
C ASP A 158 -21.41 -13.59 -11.92
N GLN A 159 -21.30 -14.58 -12.82
CA GLN A 159 -21.09 -14.34 -14.24
C GLN A 159 -22.33 -13.88 -15.02
N ASN A 160 -23.51 -13.90 -14.38
CA ASN A 160 -24.76 -13.61 -15.05
C ASN A 160 -25.29 -12.20 -14.84
N THR A 161 -24.61 -11.40 -14.04
CA THR A 161 -25.03 -10.04 -13.69
C THR A 161 -23.92 -9.03 -13.97
N GLU A 162 -24.33 -7.90 -14.52
CA GLU A 162 -23.46 -6.75 -14.66
C GLU A 162 -23.32 -6.05 -13.31
N HIS A 163 -22.10 -5.74 -12.90
CA HIS A 163 -21.79 -5.05 -11.65
C HIS A 163 -21.01 -3.79 -11.90
N LYS A 164 -21.44 -2.69 -11.32
CA LYS A 164 -20.67 -1.44 -11.23
C LYS A 164 -20.04 -1.36 -9.85
N ILE A 165 -18.71 -1.34 -9.81
CA ILE A 165 -17.94 -1.41 -8.57
C ILE A 165 -17.08 -0.18 -8.46
N LEU A 166 -17.08 0.47 -7.30
CA LEU A 166 -16.12 1.50 -6.95
C LEU A 166 -15.07 0.90 -6.01
N VAL A 167 -13.80 1.02 -6.38
CA VAL A 167 -12.68 0.61 -5.56
C VAL A 167 -12.03 1.86 -4.97
N TYR A 168 -12.09 1.99 -3.65
CA TYR A 168 -11.50 3.08 -2.87
C TYR A 168 -10.21 2.56 -2.24
N ASP A 169 -9.07 2.99 -2.77
CA ASP A 169 -7.75 2.51 -2.36
C ASP A 169 -6.95 3.63 -1.71
N LEU A 170 -6.91 3.63 -0.37
CA LEU A 170 -6.13 4.57 0.42
C LEU A 170 -4.94 3.84 1.02
N GLY A 171 -3.80 3.95 0.35
CA GLY A 171 -2.53 3.37 0.79
C GLY A 171 -1.74 4.29 1.70
N GLY A 172 -0.45 4.02 1.86
CA GLY A 172 0.44 4.83 2.68
C GLY A 172 0.82 6.16 2.06
N GLY A 173 0.99 6.21 0.75
CA GLY A 173 1.46 7.41 0.05
C GLY A 173 0.58 7.91 -1.08
N THR A 174 -0.36 7.09 -1.54
CA THR A 174 -1.25 7.42 -2.67
C THR A 174 -2.69 7.09 -2.35
N PHE A 175 -3.59 7.84 -2.97
CA PHE A 175 -5.02 7.55 -2.99
C PHE A 175 -5.47 7.33 -4.42
N ASP A 176 -6.12 6.18 -4.67
CA ASP A 176 -6.64 5.81 -5.97
C ASP A 176 -8.11 5.41 -5.85
N VAL A 177 -8.93 5.91 -6.74
CA VAL A 177 -10.30 5.47 -6.88
C VAL A 177 -10.54 5.04 -8.32
N SER A 178 -11.14 3.87 -8.49
CA SER A 178 -11.44 3.30 -9.80
C SER A 178 -12.88 2.83 -9.82
N ILE A 179 -13.52 2.98 -10.97
CA ILE A 179 -14.85 2.42 -11.20
C ILE A 179 -14.71 1.34 -12.27
N LEU A 180 -15.18 0.16 -11.91
CA LEU A 180 -15.13 -1.03 -12.76
C LEU A 180 -16.54 -1.41 -13.19
N ASP A 181 -16.63 -1.88 -14.43
CA ASP A 181 -17.76 -2.65 -14.92
C ASP A 181 -17.33 -4.11 -15.05
N ILE A 182 -18.05 -4.99 -14.39
CA ILE A 182 -17.81 -6.42 -14.43
C ILE A 182 -19.00 -7.09 -15.09
N ALA A 183 -18.80 -7.66 -16.27
CA ALA A 183 -19.84 -8.33 -17.02
C ALA A 183 -19.24 -9.47 -17.83
N ASP A 184 -19.88 -10.64 -17.82
CA ASP A 184 -19.50 -11.82 -18.62
C ASP A 184 -18.02 -12.22 -18.46
N GLY A 185 -17.48 -12.14 -17.23
CA GLY A 185 -16.07 -12.46 -16.95
C GLY A 185 -15.07 -11.41 -17.43
N THR A 186 -15.56 -10.27 -17.91
CA THR A 186 -14.74 -9.15 -18.37
C THR A 186 -14.73 -8.04 -17.32
N PHE A 187 -13.54 -7.53 -17.03
CA PHE A 187 -13.33 -6.39 -16.14
C PHE A 187 -12.92 -5.18 -16.98
N GLU A 188 -13.73 -4.15 -16.95
CA GLU A 188 -13.47 -2.91 -17.67
C GLU A 188 -13.32 -1.76 -16.66
N VAL A 189 -12.23 -1.00 -16.79
CA VAL A 189 -12.03 0.21 -15.98
C VAL A 189 -12.74 1.37 -16.67
N LEU A 190 -13.84 1.83 -16.10
CA LEU A 190 -14.64 2.94 -16.66
C LEU A 190 -14.01 4.30 -16.39
N SER A 191 -13.42 4.47 -15.21
CA SER A 191 -12.74 5.72 -14.85
C SER A 191 -11.75 5.49 -13.71
N THR A 192 -10.78 6.38 -13.62
CA THR A 192 -9.83 6.46 -12.50
C THR A 192 -9.65 7.91 -12.10
N ALA A 193 -9.46 8.13 -10.82
CA ALA A 193 -9.09 9.41 -10.26
C ALA A 193 -8.24 9.16 -9.01
N GLY A 194 -7.62 10.18 -8.46
CA GLY A 194 -6.84 10.00 -7.25
C GLY A 194 -6.01 11.21 -6.89
N ASP A 195 -5.17 11.00 -5.89
CA ASP A 195 -4.19 11.97 -5.42
C ASP A 195 -2.91 11.19 -5.10
N THR A 196 -1.89 11.40 -5.91
CA THR A 196 -0.60 10.68 -5.77
C THR A 196 0.21 11.12 -4.56
N HIS A 197 -0.23 12.15 -3.83
CA HIS A 197 0.43 12.70 -2.66
C HIS A 197 -0.52 12.73 -1.45
N LEU A 198 -1.37 11.75 -1.33
CA LEU A 198 -2.29 11.59 -0.23
C LEU A 198 -2.33 10.13 0.21
N GLY A 199 -2.05 9.86 1.47
CA GLY A 199 -2.06 8.52 2.02
C GLY A 199 -1.87 8.51 3.54
N GLY A 200 -1.72 7.33 4.11
CA GLY A 200 -1.54 7.13 5.54
C GLY A 200 -0.36 7.90 6.14
N ASP A 201 0.69 8.14 5.34
CA ASP A 201 1.84 8.93 5.78
C ASP A 201 1.46 10.37 6.15
N ASP A 202 0.47 10.94 5.47
CA ASP A 202 -0.04 12.28 5.78
C ASP A 202 -0.80 12.28 7.10
N PHE A 203 -1.50 11.21 7.42
CA PHE A 203 -2.15 11.03 8.73
C PHE A 203 -1.09 10.92 9.83
N ASP A 204 -0.02 10.18 9.59
CA ASP A 204 1.11 10.08 10.53
C ASP A 204 1.73 11.45 10.77
N GLU A 205 1.92 12.25 9.74
CA GLU A 205 2.53 13.58 9.80
C GLU A 205 1.73 14.54 10.71
N LYS A 206 0.41 14.43 10.70
CA LYS A 206 -0.45 15.19 11.63
C LYS A 206 -0.14 14.88 13.10
N ILE A 207 0.09 13.60 13.40
CA ILE A 207 0.44 13.17 14.76
C ILE A 207 1.85 13.63 15.11
N ILE A 208 2.80 13.50 14.19
CA ILE A 208 4.19 13.95 14.38
C ILE A 208 4.20 15.43 14.72
N ASP A 209 3.49 16.25 13.95
CA ASP A 209 3.41 17.69 14.15
C ASP A 209 2.79 18.03 15.51
N TRP A 210 1.72 17.35 15.89
CA TRP A 210 1.06 17.53 17.17
C TRP A 210 1.99 17.22 18.34
N LEU A 211 2.72 16.10 18.29
CA LEU A 211 3.68 15.72 19.32
C LEU A 211 4.85 16.70 19.39
N ALA A 212 5.42 17.05 18.25
CA ALA A 212 6.56 17.95 18.17
C ALA A 212 6.20 19.36 18.66
N ASP A 213 5.03 19.88 18.30
CA ASP A 213 4.55 21.20 18.70
C ASP A 213 4.31 21.26 20.21
N ASN A 214 3.69 20.23 20.79
CA ASN A 214 3.45 20.16 22.23
C ASN A 214 4.77 20.08 23.01
N PHE A 215 5.72 19.28 22.53
CA PHE A 215 7.03 19.17 23.18
C PHE A 215 7.81 20.49 23.12
N LYS A 216 7.72 21.19 22.00
CA LYS A 216 8.35 22.51 21.82
C LYS A 216 7.75 23.56 22.76
N LYS A 217 6.43 23.54 22.97
CA LYS A 217 5.76 24.45 23.92
C LYS A 217 6.20 24.19 25.36
N GLU A 218 6.40 22.93 25.72
CA GLU A 218 6.78 22.52 27.07
C GLU A 218 8.27 22.70 27.35
N HIS A 219 9.13 22.35 26.41
CA HIS A 219 10.59 22.28 26.61
C HIS A 219 11.41 23.24 25.73
N ASN A 220 10.78 23.97 24.83
CA ASN A 220 11.46 24.81 23.83
C ASN A 220 12.52 24.08 22.99
N ILE A 221 12.25 22.83 22.67
CA ILE A 221 13.11 21.96 21.84
C ILE A 221 12.31 21.50 20.65
N ASP A 222 12.89 21.66 19.44
CA ASP A 222 12.33 21.14 18.19
C ASP A 222 12.84 19.71 17.93
N LEU A 223 11.99 18.72 18.23
CA LEU A 223 12.33 17.30 18.02
C LEU A 223 12.55 16.96 16.55
N LYS A 224 11.94 17.69 15.62
CA LYS A 224 12.10 17.43 14.19
C LYS A 224 13.49 17.79 13.67
N ALA A 225 14.26 18.61 14.37
CA ALA A 225 15.63 18.96 14.01
C ALA A 225 16.63 17.85 14.34
N ASP A 226 16.26 16.87 15.16
CA ASP A 226 17.07 15.71 15.51
C ASP A 226 16.56 14.49 14.72
N LYS A 227 17.40 13.95 13.86
CA LYS A 227 17.03 12.81 12.98
C LYS A 227 16.64 11.56 13.76
N MET A 228 17.32 11.26 14.85
CA MET A 228 16.98 10.10 15.69
C MET A 228 15.63 10.29 16.37
N ALA A 229 15.38 11.48 16.92
CA ALA A 229 14.09 11.81 17.53
C ALA A 229 12.97 11.77 16.49
N LEU A 230 13.21 12.30 15.29
CA LEU A 230 12.22 12.30 14.21
C LEU A 230 11.87 10.88 13.77
N GLN A 231 12.85 9.98 13.66
CA GLN A 231 12.60 8.58 13.33
C GLN A 231 11.71 7.91 14.38
N ARG A 232 11.98 8.18 15.65
CA ARG A 232 11.18 7.65 16.76
C ARG A 232 9.77 8.22 16.77
N LEU A 233 9.62 9.52 16.51
CA LEU A 233 8.30 10.16 16.34
C LEU A 233 7.51 9.53 15.23
N LYS A 234 8.15 9.27 14.08
CA LYS A 234 7.51 8.67 12.92
C LYS A 234 6.97 7.26 13.24
N GLU A 235 7.80 6.42 13.86
CA GLU A 235 7.39 5.08 14.24
C GLU A 235 6.26 5.08 15.27
N ALA A 236 6.35 5.92 16.28
CA ALA A 236 5.32 6.04 17.31
C ALA A 236 4.00 6.59 16.77
N SER A 237 4.07 7.54 15.85
CA SER A 237 2.88 8.14 15.23
C SER A 237 2.15 7.16 14.31
N GLU A 238 2.88 6.38 13.53
CA GLU A 238 2.29 5.32 12.70
C GLU A 238 1.61 4.25 13.58
N LYS A 239 2.28 3.84 14.67
CA LYS A 239 1.70 2.91 15.62
C LYS A 239 0.42 3.46 16.27
N ALA A 240 0.45 4.72 16.71
CA ALA A 240 -0.72 5.36 17.31
C ALA A 240 -1.90 5.44 16.33
N LYS A 241 -1.64 5.80 15.07
CA LYS A 241 -2.67 5.78 14.01
C LYS A 241 -3.31 4.40 13.90
N LYS A 242 -2.52 3.35 13.85
CA LYS A 242 -3.00 1.96 13.75
C LYS A 242 -3.80 1.55 14.98
N ASP A 243 -3.32 1.88 16.17
CA ASP A 243 -4.00 1.57 17.44
C ASP A 243 -5.39 2.23 17.50
N LEU A 244 -5.52 3.46 17.00
CA LEU A 244 -6.79 4.20 17.01
C LEU A 244 -7.84 3.66 16.04
N SER A 245 -7.49 2.74 15.17
CA SER A 245 -8.50 2.01 14.37
C SER A 245 -9.23 0.96 15.20
N GLY A 246 -8.62 0.46 16.29
CA GLY A 246 -9.20 -0.55 17.16
C GLY A 246 -9.58 -0.06 18.56
N THR A 247 -9.08 1.09 18.99
CA THR A 247 -9.32 1.66 20.31
C THR A 247 -9.71 3.13 20.24
N VAL A 248 -10.36 3.65 21.28
CA VAL A 248 -10.80 5.06 21.32
C VAL A 248 -9.71 6.01 21.82
N GLN A 249 -8.61 5.47 22.36
CA GLN A 249 -7.45 6.24 22.77
C GLN A 249 -6.21 5.37 22.79
N THR A 250 -5.04 6.00 22.69
CA THR A 250 -3.75 5.32 22.77
C THR A 250 -2.75 6.17 23.55
N GLN A 251 -1.80 5.50 24.21
CA GLN A 251 -0.69 6.13 24.91
C GLN A 251 0.53 6.13 24.01
N ILE A 252 1.21 7.28 23.95
CA ILE A 252 2.47 7.44 23.23
C ILE A 252 3.55 7.73 24.24
N SER A 253 4.55 6.84 24.35
CA SER A 253 5.65 6.97 25.30
C SER A 253 6.97 6.88 24.55
N LEU A 254 7.77 7.94 24.63
CA LEU A 254 9.09 8.03 24.02
C LEU A 254 10.11 8.45 25.08
N PRO A 255 10.60 7.49 25.89
CA PRO A 255 11.59 7.81 26.93
C PRO A 255 12.93 8.23 26.29
N PHE A 256 13.61 9.14 26.94
CA PHE A 256 14.92 9.67 26.51
C PHE A 256 14.89 10.24 25.07
N ILE A 257 13.80 10.93 24.73
CA ILE A 257 13.64 11.48 23.37
C ILE A 257 14.60 12.66 23.11
N SER A 258 14.99 13.37 24.17
CA SER A 258 15.89 14.52 24.11
C SER A 258 16.58 14.74 25.46
N ALA A 259 17.42 15.75 25.55
CA ALA A 259 18.07 16.15 26.78
C ALA A 259 17.92 17.66 27.00
N GLY A 260 17.59 18.04 28.23
CA GLY A 260 17.49 19.43 28.67
C GLY A 260 18.60 19.79 29.64
N PRO A 261 18.61 21.03 30.18
CA PRO A 261 19.63 21.51 31.13
C PRO A 261 19.71 20.68 32.42
N GLU A 262 18.60 20.06 32.82
CA GLU A 262 18.49 19.28 34.05
C GLU A 262 18.58 17.76 33.83
N GLY A 263 18.83 17.30 32.61
CA GLY A 263 18.98 15.90 32.32
C GLY A 263 18.08 15.42 31.17
N PRO A 264 17.89 14.09 31.03
CA PRO A 264 17.09 13.52 29.93
C PRO A 264 15.63 13.93 30.02
N LEU A 265 15.03 14.10 28.83
CA LEU A 265 13.62 14.46 28.68
C LEU A 265 12.88 13.30 28.00
N HIS A 266 11.64 13.11 28.44
CA HIS A 266 10.76 12.06 27.94
C HIS A 266 9.50 12.68 27.34
N LEU A 267 8.94 12.02 26.33
CA LEU A 267 7.66 12.42 25.76
C LEU A 267 6.61 11.40 26.20
N GLU A 268 5.56 11.88 26.84
CA GLU A 268 4.38 11.10 27.20
C GLU A 268 3.15 11.85 26.72
N ALA A 269 2.28 11.16 25.99
CA ALA A 269 1.05 11.76 25.47
C ALA A 269 -0.06 10.74 25.37
N THR A 270 -1.28 11.20 25.54
CA THR A 270 -2.50 10.43 25.26
C THR A 270 -3.17 11.05 24.05
N LEU A 271 -3.43 10.25 23.04
CA LEU A 271 -4.14 10.66 21.83
C LEU A 271 -5.47 9.92 21.76
N THR A 272 -6.58 10.66 21.67
CA THR A 272 -7.91 10.08 21.49
C THR A 272 -8.25 9.99 20.00
N ARG A 273 -9.14 9.05 19.66
CA ARG A 273 -9.67 8.96 18.30
C ARG A 273 -10.36 10.25 17.87
N ALA A 274 -11.10 10.89 18.77
CA ALA A 274 -11.77 12.17 18.49
C ALA A 274 -10.77 13.27 18.10
N GLN A 275 -9.64 13.36 18.84
CA GLN A 275 -8.56 14.30 18.50
C GLN A 275 -7.93 13.97 17.15
N PHE A 276 -7.65 12.70 16.92
CA PHE A 276 -7.09 12.23 15.67
C PHE A 276 -8.02 12.52 14.47
N ASP A 277 -9.31 12.23 14.61
CA ASP A 277 -10.31 12.51 13.57
C ASP A 277 -10.40 14.01 13.27
N ALA A 278 -10.33 14.85 14.30
CA ALA A 278 -10.35 16.32 14.12
C ALA A 278 -9.12 16.82 13.36
N MET A 279 -7.92 16.33 13.72
CA MET A 279 -6.70 16.80 13.07
C MET A 279 -6.49 16.23 11.66
N THR A 280 -7.19 15.19 11.28
CA THR A 280 -7.07 14.53 9.95
C THR A 280 -8.29 14.73 9.07
N LYS A 281 -9.27 15.49 9.50
CA LYS A 281 -10.54 15.70 8.77
C LYS A 281 -10.29 16.22 7.35
N ASP A 282 -9.37 17.16 7.17
CA ASP A 282 -9.02 17.72 5.87
C ASP A 282 -8.49 16.65 4.90
N LEU A 283 -7.75 15.67 5.40
CA LEU A 283 -7.21 14.57 4.61
C LEU A 283 -8.33 13.65 4.12
N VAL A 284 -9.26 13.32 4.99
CA VAL A 284 -10.42 12.49 4.65
C VAL A 284 -11.29 13.22 3.61
N ASP A 285 -11.55 14.50 3.82
CA ASP A 285 -12.34 15.32 2.90
C ASP A 285 -11.69 15.41 1.51
N ARG A 286 -10.36 15.46 1.43
CA ARG A 286 -9.63 15.48 0.17
C ARG A 286 -9.86 14.23 -0.68
N THR A 287 -10.15 13.08 -0.08
CA THR A 287 -10.43 11.85 -0.85
C THR A 287 -11.77 11.92 -1.57
N MET A 288 -12.70 12.72 -1.09
CA MET A 288 -14.05 12.80 -1.66
C MET A 288 -14.07 13.50 -3.02
N VAL A 289 -13.12 14.39 -3.31
CA VAL A 289 -13.00 15.05 -4.61
C VAL A 289 -12.71 14.05 -5.74
N PRO A 290 -11.68 13.20 -5.66
CA PRO A 290 -11.47 12.14 -6.64
C PRO A 290 -12.63 11.15 -6.76
N VAL A 291 -13.31 10.84 -5.66
CA VAL A 291 -14.49 9.96 -5.69
C VAL A 291 -15.58 10.56 -6.58
N LYS A 292 -15.89 11.83 -6.38
CA LYS A 292 -16.88 12.54 -7.20
C LYS A 292 -16.45 12.64 -8.66
N ASN A 293 -15.17 12.90 -8.89
CA ASN A 293 -14.61 12.99 -10.25
C ASN A 293 -14.70 11.65 -10.98
N ALA A 294 -14.40 10.54 -10.31
CA ALA A 294 -14.48 9.21 -10.90
C ALA A 294 -15.92 8.86 -11.29
N LEU A 295 -16.88 9.16 -10.44
CA LEU A 295 -18.31 8.95 -10.73
C LEU A 295 -18.75 9.79 -11.94
N ARG A 296 -18.40 11.07 -11.95
CA ARG A 296 -18.73 11.96 -13.06
C ARG A 296 -18.14 11.47 -14.38
N ASP A 297 -16.86 11.09 -14.39
CA ASP A 297 -16.17 10.62 -15.59
C ASP A 297 -16.71 9.30 -16.12
N ALA A 298 -17.24 8.46 -15.23
CA ALA A 298 -17.92 7.23 -15.60
C ALA A 298 -19.39 7.44 -16.02
N GLY A 299 -19.93 8.65 -15.84
CA GLY A 299 -21.32 8.95 -16.11
C GLY A 299 -22.29 8.29 -15.13
N LEU A 300 -21.85 8.03 -13.90
CA LEU A 300 -22.63 7.33 -12.89
C LEU A 300 -22.94 8.20 -11.69
N ASN A 301 -24.06 7.89 -11.04
CA ASN A 301 -24.39 8.36 -9.69
C ASN A 301 -23.99 7.29 -8.67
N ALA A 302 -23.84 7.68 -7.43
CA ALA A 302 -23.52 6.72 -6.34
C ALA A 302 -24.57 5.60 -6.25
N SER A 303 -25.83 5.89 -6.55
CA SER A 303 -26.92 4.90 -6.56
C SER A 303 -26.79 3.83 -7.64
N ASP A 304 -25.99 4.08 -8.68
CA ASP A 304 -25.73 3.11 -9.75
C ASP A 304 -24.69 2.06 -9.35
N LEU A 305 -23.97 2.29 -8.26
CA LEU A 305 -22.96 1.35 -7.77
C LEU A 305 -23.59 0.15 -7.07
N ASP A 306 -23.14 -1.05 -7.42
CA ASP A 306 -23.57 -2.28 -6.78
C ASP A 306 -22.74 -2.56 -5.52
N GLN A 307 -21.46 -2.25 -5.55
CA GLN A 307 -20.57 -2.42 -4.41
C GLN A 307 -19.49 -1.33 -4.35
N VAL A 308 -19.01 -1.09 -3.14
CA VAL A 308 -17.88 -0.22 -2.85
C VAL A 308 -16.86 -1.06 -2.07
N LEU A 309 -15.66 -1.20 -2.60
CA LEU A 309 -14.58 -1.98 -1.97
C LEU A 309 -13.57 -1.06 -1.29
N LEU A 310 -13.21 -1.39 -0.07
CA LEU A 310 -12.13 -0.70 0.65
C LEU A 310 -10.81 -1.46 0.50
N VAL A 311 -9.82 -0.77 -0.02
CA VAL A 311 -8.48 -1.28 -0.30
C VAL A 311 -7.45 -0.33 0.30
N GLY A 312 -6.32 -0.88 0.72
CA GLY A 312 -5.27 -0.12 1.39
C GLY A 312 -5.46 -0.05 2.90
N GLY A 313 -4.34 -0.11 3.63
CA GLY A 313 -4.37 -0.17 5.10
C GLY A 313 -5.02 1.02 5.77
N SER A 314 -4.94 2.21 5.16
CA SER A 314 -5.53 3.43 5.72
C SER A 314 -7.06 3.45 5.68
N THR A 315 -7.69 2.53 4.94
CA THR A 315 -9.16 2.37 4.97
C THR A 315 -9.66 1.70 6.26
N ARG A 316 -8.75 1.24 7.11
CA ARG A 316 -9.10 0.77 8.47
C ARG A 316 -9.50 1.91 9.39
N ILE A 317 -9.13 3.13 9.07
CA ILE A 317 -9.45 4.33 9.87
C ILE A 317 -10.97 4.52 9.90
N PRO A 318 -11.60 4.51 11.09
CA PRO A 318 -13.06 4.63 11.20
C PRO A 318 -13.64 5.85 10.51
N ALA A 319 -12.99 7.00 10.62
CA ALA A 319 -13.45 8.24 9.97
C ALA A 319 -13.47 8.12 8.43
N VAL A 320 -12.55 7.36 7.85
CA VAL A 320 -12.53 7.07 6.40
C VAL A 320 -13.73 6.22 6.02
N GLN A 321 -14.00 5.15 6.76
CA GLN A 321 -15.14 4.26 6.50
C GLN A 321 -16.47 5.01 6.59
N GLU A 322 -16.62 5.85 7.60
CA GLU A 322 -17.82 6.69 7.78
C GLU A 322 -17.99 7.70 6.64
N ALA A 323 -16.91 8.34 6.20
CA ALA A 323 -16.96 9.29 5.10
C ALA A 323 -17.36 8.62 3.78
N VAL A 324 -16.82 7.45 3.49
CA VAL A 324 -17.18 6.66 2.29
C VAL A 324 -18.67 6.29 2.33
N LYS A 325 -19.13 5.78 3.45
CA LYS A 325 -20.54 5.40 3.64
C LYS A 325 -21.49 6.61 3.45
N ARG A 326 -21.13 7.74 4.03
CA ARG A 326 -21.92 8.97 3.94
C ARG A 326 -21.96 9.50 2.51
N GLU A 327 -20.82 9.55 1.82
CA GLU A 327 -20.72 10.07 0.45
C GLU A 327 -21.45 9.20 -0.56
N LEU A 328 -21.35 7.88 -0.44
CA LEU A 328 -21.86 6.93 -1.41
C LEU A 328 -23.22 6.31 -1.04
N GLY A 329 -23.69 6.54 0.17
CA GLY A 329 -24.97 6.02 0.64
C GLY A 329 -25.02 4.49 0.73
N LYS A 330 -23.88 3.83 0.79
CA LYS A 330 -23.76 2.37 0.86
C LYS A 330 -22.74 1.96 1.93
N GLU A 331 -23.00 0.83 2.57
CA GLU A 331 -22.01 0.20 3.45
C GLU A 331 -20.86 -0.33 2.60
N PRO A 332 -19.62 0.13 2.81
CA PRO A 332 -18.51 -0.38 2.04
C PRO A 332 -18.19 -1.83 2.42
N ASN A 333 -17.76 -2.60 1.43
CA ASN A 333 -17.34 -3.99 1.62
C ASN A 333 -15.88 -4.01 2.10
N LYS A 334 -15.68 -4.51 3.31
CA LYS A 334 -14.37 -4.68 3.97
C LYS A 334 -14.11 -6.12 4.40
N SER A 335 -14.73 -7.08 3.71
CA SER A 335 -14.66 -8.50 4.05
C SER A 335 -13.29 -9.13 3.79
N VAL A 336 -12.47 -8.52 2.95
CA VAL A 336 -11.09 -8.94 2.69
C VAL A 336 -10.14 -7.96 3.35
N ASN A 337 -9.02 -8.47 3.88
CA ASN A 337 -7.98 -7.63 4.50
C ASN A 337 -7.49 -6.58 3.49
N PRO A 338 -7.67 -5.28 3.76
CA PRO A 338 -7.38 -4.24 2.78
C PRO A 338 -5.90 -4.10 2.44
N ASP A 339 -5.00 -4.57 3.30
CA ASP A 339 -3.55 -4.57 3.06
C ASP A 339 -3.12 -5.69 2.11
N GLU A 340 -3.95 -6.69 1.90
CA GLU A 340 -3.60 -7.95 1.27
C GLU A 340 -4.40 -8.26 0.00
N CYS A 341 -5.54 -7.60 -0.20
CA CYS A 341 -6.48 -7.99 -1.24
C CYS A 341 -5.89 -7.89 -2.65
N VAL A 342 -5.03 -6.93 -2.92
CA VAL A 342 -4.38 -6.79 -4.23
C VAL A 342 -3.46 -7.99 -4.51
N ALA A 343 -2.63 -8.38 -3.55
CA ALA A 343 -1.74 -9.54 -3.69
C ALA A 343 -2.53 -10.85 -3.81
N LEU A 344 -3.60 -10.98 -3.02
CA LEU A 344 -4.48 -12.15 -3.09
C LEU A 344 -5.12 -12.27 -4.48
N GLY A 345 -5.61 -11.17 -5.04
CA GLY A 345 -6.16 -11.14 -6.40
C GLY A 345 -5.13 -11.49 -7.47
N ALA A 346 -3.90 -11.00 -7.32
CA ALA A 346 -2.79 -11.36 -8.21
C ALA A 346 -2.47 -12.84 -8.14
N ALA A 347 -2.50 -13.44 -6.95
CA ALA A 347 -2.29 -14.88 -6.77
C ALA A 347 -3.40 -15.71 -7.43
N ILE A 348 -4.65 -15.27 -7.31
CA ILE A 348 -5.79 -15.90 -7.99
C ILE A 348 -5.58 -15.88 -9.51
N GLN A 349 -5.15 -14.74 -10.06
CA GLN A 349 -4.81 -14.63 -11.49
C GLN A 349 -3.69 -15.60 -11.87
N GLY A 350 -2.68 -15.73 -11.03
CA GLY A 350 -1.61 -16.72 -11.23
C GLY A 350 -2.14 -18.15 -11.27
N GLY A 351 -3.09 -18.46 -10.39
CA GLY A 351 -3.78 -19.75 -10.37
C GLY A 351 -4.59 -20.02 -11.63
N VAL A 352 -5.22 -19.00 -12.19
CA VAL A 352 -5.94 -19.08 -13.47
C VAL A 352 -4.96 -19.40 -14.60
N ILE A 353 -3.84 -18.72 -14.67
CA ILE A 353 -2.81 -18.92 -15.70
C ILE A 353 -2.21 -20.32 -15.61
N SER A 354 -1.93 -20.81 -14.40
CA SER A 354 -1.36 -22.14 -14.19
C SER A 354 -2.36 -23.28 -14.36
N GLY A 355 -3.67 -22.97 -14.39
CA GLY A 355 -4.74 -23.96 -14.46
C GLY A 355 -5.15 -24.52 -13.10
N ASP A 356 -4.60 -24.02 -12.00
CA ASP A 356 -4.98 -24.43 -10.64
C ASP A 356 -6.35 -23.91 -10.23
N VAL A 357 -6.76 -22.78 -10.77
CA VAL A 357 -8.09 -22.20 -10.59
C VAL A 357 -8.85 -22.36 -11.91
N LYS A 358 -9.96 -23.09 -11.86
CA LYS A 358 -10.87 -23.28 -12.98
C LYS A 358 -12.08 -22.37 -12.81
N ASP A 359 -12.78 -22.09 -13.92
CA ASP A 359 -14.03 -21.34 -13.94
C ASP A 359 -13.91 -19.80 -13.80
N VAL A 360 -12.71 -19.26 -14.02
CA VAL A 360 -12.51 -17.81 -14.08
C VAL A 360 -11.93 -17.45 -15.45
N LEU A 361 -12.68 -16.70 -16.23
CA LEU A 361 -12.18 -16.10 -17.47
C LEU A 361 -11.95 -14.62 -17.20
N LEU A 362 -10.68 -14.21 -17.27
CA LEU A 362 -10.29 -12.84 -16.95
C LEU A 362 -9.78 -12.14 -18.19
N LEU A 363 -10.52 -11.13 -18.60
CA LEU A 363 -10.06 -10.11 -19.54
C LEU A 363 -10.10 -8.76 -18.81
N ASP A 364 -8.93 -8.19 -18.59
CA ASP A 364 -8.77 -6.89 -18.00
C ASP A 364 -8.62 -5.87 -19.13
N VAL A 365 -9.60 -5.00 -19.27
CA VAL A 365 -9.65 -3.97 -20.29
C VAL A 365 -9.53 -2.61 -19.65
N THR A 366 -8.54 -1.83 -20.09
CA THR A 366 -8.31 -0.47 -19.63
C THR A 366 -8.79 0.57 -20.64
#